data_ba0d452e52468decfe07c5b4dd0779af
#
_entry.id   ba0d452e52468decfe07c5b4dd0779af
#
_cell.length_a   1.000
_cell.length_b   1.000
_cell.length_c   1.000
_cell.angle_alpha   90.00
_cell.angle_beta   90.00
_cell.angle_gamma   90.00
#
_symmetry.space_group_name_H-M   'P 1'
#
loop_
_entity.id
_entity.type
_entity.pdbx_description
1 polymer ?
#
loop_
_entity_poly.entity_id
_entity_poly.type
_entity_poly.pdbx_seq_one_letter_code
_entity_poly.pdbx_strand_id
1 'polypeptide(L)'
;MTFFFLFLNEVLKMETPIHQVLNMERPKEFIAAVTDKKDLWKLSVRVKDKWTAVKDGKEHLELLIVDAKGHDIQLLIPTAYKSVYDKTLEVNSTYTLTNFQVLKNDVLFKVSDHKYKLIWTGGTTAVDVNLNDIPNTHIKYKPFAEIVFGKWRPDLLFNVIGVVQDMGYCQLNEGKKLQYAAKFVQYNSDRKEAGPVIVLLKYCKIKEEGFNSLLDFSCFFNYLFRGQNRKCPILHGVEPY
;
A
#
# COMPACT_ATOMS: atom_id res chain seq x y z
N MET A 1 55.05 10.86 -42.22
CA MET A 1 54.62 11.35 -40.89
C MET A 1 53.22 11.96 -40.89
N THR A 2 52.62 12.26 -42.01
CA THR A 2 51.31 12.92 -42.13
C THR A 2 50.09 11.95 -42.04
N PHE A 3 50.28 10.65 -42.36
CA PHE A 3 49.23 9.65 -42.30
C PHE A 3 48.85 9.18 -40.91
N PHE A 4 49.78 9.27 -39.95
CA PHE A 4 49.53 8.81 -38.58
C PHE A 4 48.71 9.82 -37.76
N PHE A 5 48.78 11.09 -38.12
CA PHE A 5 48.03 12.16 -37.45
C PHE A 5 46.55 12.21 -37.87
N LEU A 6 46.24 11.77 -39.09
CA LEU A 6 44.86 11.71 -39.57
C LEU A 6 44.09 10.55 -38.92
N PHE A 7 44.75 9.40 -38.65
CA PHE A 7 44.16 8.25 -38.02
C PHE A 7 43.84 8.50 -36.53
N LEU A 8 44.69 9.22 -35.82
CA LEU A 8 44.45 9.59 -34.42
C LEU A 8 43.28 10.56 -34.27
N ASN A 9 43.04 11.46 -35.19
CA ASN A 9 41.92 12.40 -35.15
C ASN A 9 40.57 11.74 -35.47
N GLU A 10 40.53 10.67 -36.25
CA GLU A 10 39.32 9.92 -36.47
C GLU A 10 38.97 9.00 -35.29
N VAL A 11 39.94 8.41 -34.63
CA VAL A 11 39.71 7.61 -33.41
C VAL A 11 39.21 8.49 -32.25
N LEU A 12 39.72 9.71 -32.10
CA LEU A 12 39.25 10.68 -31.09
C LEU A 12 37.84 11.21 -31.37
N LYS A 13 37.39 11.18 -32.63
CA LYS A 13 35.97 11.51 -32.97
C LYS A 13 34.99 10.41 -32.68
N MET A 14 35.42 9.16 -32.46
CA MET A 14 34.55 8.02 -32.10
C MET A 14 34.32 7.87 -30.59
N GLU A 15 34.96 8.63 -29.72
CA GLU A 15 34.77 8.55 -28.27
C GLU A 15 33.52 9.29 -27.77
N THR A 16 32.85 10.08 -28.61
CA THR A 16 31.65 10.83 -28.24
C THR A 16 30.37 10.01 -28.01
N PRO A 17 30.14 8.86 -28.66
CA PRO A 17 28.88 8.12 -28.40
C PRO A 17 28.88 7.29 -27.11
N ILE A 18 30.02 6.83 -26.63
CA ILE A 18 30.08 5.96 -25.43
C ILE A 18 29.82 6.77 -24.14
N HIS A 19 30.29 8.01 -24.05
CA HIS A 19 30.02 8.86 -22.92
C HIS A 19 28.57 9.36 -22.86
N GLN A 20 27.89 9.51 -23.98
CA GLN A 20 26.47 9.84 -24.06
C GLN A 20 25.56 8.66 -23.69
N VAL A 21 25.97 7.42 -24.00
CA VAL A 21 25.22 6.22 -23.64
C VAL A 21 25.29 5.93 -22.14
N LEU A 22 26.41 6.24 -21.49
CA LEU A 22 26.60 6.06 -20.04
C LEU A 22 25.80 7.06 -19.19
N ASN A 23 25.32 8.15 -19.77
CA ASN A 23 24.54 9.20 -19.08
C ASN A 23 23.03 9.14 -19.40
N MET A 24 22.53 8.13 -20.10
CA MET A 24 21.10 7.96 -20.29
C MET A 24 20.45 7.58 -18.95
N GLU A 25 19.88 8.58 -18.29
CA GLU A 25 19.07 8.35 -17.10
C GLU A 25 17.91 7.40 -17.43
N ARG A 26 17.80 6.29 -16.70
CA ARG A 26 16.69 5.33 -16.91
C ARG A 26 15.36 6.07 -16.83
N PRO A 27 14.46 5.90 -17.82
CA PRO A 27 13.15 6.55 -17.80
C PRO A 27 12.37 6.13 -16.56
N LYS A 28 11.61 7.05 -16.01
CA LYS A 28 10.61 6.76 -14.98
C LYS A 28 9.43 6.06 -15.61
N GLU A 29 8.98 4.97 -14.99
CA GLU A 29 7.86 4.18 -15.48
C GLU A 29 6.69 4.24 -14.49
N PHE A 30 5.52 3.79 -14.93
CA PHE A 30 4.34 3.75 -14.09
C PHE A 30 4.10 2.34 -13.55
N ILE A 31 3.46 2.26 -12.38
CA ILE A 31 3.14 1.01 -11.71
C ILE A 31 2.36 0.05 -12.62
N ALA A 32 1.42 0.54 -13.42
CA ALA A 32 0.64 -0.29 -14.34
C ALA A 32 1.49 -1.07 -15.37
N ALA A 33 2.70 -0.59 -15.69
CA ALA A 33 3.61 -1.25 -16.62
C ALA A 33 4.49 -2.33 -15.96
N VAL A 34 4.50 -2.42 -14.63
CA VAL A 34 5.37 -3.34 -13.88
C VAL A 34 5.01 -4.79 -14.17
N THR A 35 6.01 -5.55 -14.59
CA THR A 35 5.92 -7.00 -14.82
C THR A 35 7.16 -7.71 -14.34
N ASP A 36 7.10 -9.03 -14.24
CA ASP A 36 8.24 -9.90 -13.89
C ASP A 36 9.18 -10.21 -15.08
N LYS A 37 8.96 -9.56 -16.24
CA LYS A 37 9.75 -9.76 -17.47
C LYS A 37 10.93 -8.81 -17.60
N LYS A 38 11.05 -7.84 -16.70
CA LYS A 38 12.09 -6.80 -16.71
C LYS A 38 12.65 -6.64 -15.31
N ASP A 39 13.96 -6.49 -15.19
CA ASP A 39 14.66 -6.46 -13.90
C ASP A 39 14.93 -5.04 -13.38
N LEU A 40 15.15 -4.08 -14.27
CA LEU A 40 15.64 -2.76 -13.90
C LEU A 40 14.54 -1.69 -13.99
N TRP A 41 13.65 -1.69 -13.02
CA TRP A 41 12.58 -0.70 -12.89
C TRP A 41 13.05 0.59 -12.19
N LYS A 42 12.46 1.74 -12.57
CA LYS A 42 12.57 3.01 -11.88
C LYS A 42 11.18 3.62 -11.75
N LEU A 43 10.67 3.71 -10.52
CA LEU A 43 9.33 4.21 -10.22
C LEU A 43 9.40 5.47 -9.37
N SER A 44 8.55 6.45 -9.70
CA SER A 44 8.27 7.59 -8.83
C SER A 44 6.96 7.33 -8.10
N VAL A 45 7.01 7.28 -6.77
CA VAL A 45 5.89 6.82 -5.95
C VAL A 45 5.72 7.63 -4.68
N ARG A 46 4.50 7.64 -4.13
CA ARG A 46 4.20 8.10 -2.77
C ARG A 46 3.87 6.89 -1.89
N VAL A 47 4.36 6.89 -0.67
CA VAL A 47 3.96 5.90 0.34
C VAL A 47 2.57 6.26 0.85
N LYS A 48 1.58 5.44 0.54
CA LYS A 48 0.17 5.62 0.99
C LYS A 48 -0.06 5.10 2.38
N ASP A 49 0.56 3.96 2.68
CA ASP A 49 0.42 3.29 3.97
C ASP A 49 1.63 2.42 4.26
N LYS A 50 1.88 2.15 5.55
CA LYS A 50 3.02 1.37 6.02
C LYS A 50 2.65 0.60 7.29
N TRP A 51 3.00 -0.69 7.35
CA TRP A 51 2.74 -1.53 8.53
C TRP A 51 3.79 -2.62 8.70
N THR A 52 3.94 -3.10 9.92
CA THR A 52 4.73 -4.28 10.22
C THR A 52 3.84 -5.52 10.13
N ALA A 53 4.26 -6.52 9.37
CA ALA A 53 3.64 -7.83 9.31
C ALA A 53 4.58 -8.89 9.90
N VAL A 54 3.99 -9.99 10.39
CA VAL A 54 4.74 -11.12 10.94
C VAL A 54 4.50 -12.34 10.06
N LYS A 55 5.57 -12.94 9.57
CA LYS A 55 5.53 -14.21 8.84
C LYS A 55 6.61 -15.14 9.42
N ASP A 56 6.21 -16.35 9.79
CA ASP A 56 7.10 -17.37 10.35
C ASP A 56 7.90 -16.86 11.57
N GLY A 57 7.22 -16.08 12.44
CA GLY A 57 7.83 -15.48 13.63
C GLY A 57 8.76 -14.28 13.36
N LYS A 58 8.98 -13.90 12.11
CA LYS A 58 9.84 -12.78 11.72
C LYS A 58 9.01 -11.58 11.28
N GLU A 59 9.34 -10.42 11.80
CA GLU A 59 8.75 -9.16 11.39
C GLU A 59 9.36 -8.67 10.07
N HIS A 60 8.52 -8.20 9.19
CA HIS A 60 8.92 -7.50 7.97
C HIS A 60 8.06 -6.24 7.79
N LEU A 61 8.48 -5.34 6.93
CA LEU A 61 7.74 -4.10 6.66
C LEU A 61 7.01 -4.24 5.33
N GLU A 62 5.78 -3.81 5.30
CA GLU A 62 4.97 -3.75 4.08
C GLU A 62 4.47 -2.33 3.87
N LEU A 63 4.50 -1.89 2.62
CA LEU A 63 4.04 -0.58 2.19
C LEU A 63 3.06 -0.72 1.03
N LEU A 64 2.04 0.13 1.02
CA LEU A 64 1.26 0.41 -0.17
C LEU A 64 1.79 1.70 -0.79
N ILE A 65 2.26 1.62 -2.03
CA ILE A 65 2.80 2.76 -2.77
C ILE A 65 1.95 3.06 -4.00
N VAL A 66 1.88 4.33 -4.39
CA VAL A 66 1.05 4.82 -5.50
C VAL A 66 1.85 5.72 -6.42
N ASP A 67 1.60 5.66 -7.72
CA ASP A 67 2.18 6.55 -8.73
C ASP A 67 1.29 7.76 -9.05
N ALA A 68 1.77 8.65 -9.93
CA ALA A 68 1.04 9.85 -10.35
C ALA A 68 -0.27 9.55 -11.11
N LYS A 69 -0.43 8.35 -11.66
CA LYS A 69 -1.69 7.89 -12.32
C LYS A 69 -2.67 7.26 -11.33
N GLY A 70 -2.33 7.16 -10.04
CA GLY A 70 -3.16 6.56 -9.02
C GLY A 70 -3.18 5.03 -9.04
N HIS A 71 -2.27 4.38 -9.78
CA HIS A 71 -2.06 2.94 -9.66
C HIS A 71 -1.27 2.66 -8.39
N ASP A 72 -1.63 1.58 -7.71
CA ASP A 72 -0.96 1.18 -6.48
C ASP A 72 -0.38 -0.22 -6.60
N ILE A 73 0.66 -0.48 -5.79
CA ILE A 73 1.33 -1.77 -5.69
C ILE A 73 1.88 -1.96 -4.28
N GLN A 74 1.92 -3.20 -3.81
CA GLN A 74 2.51 -3.55 -2.53
C GLN A 74 4.02 -3.70 -2.64
N LEU A 75 4.77 -3.09 -1.70
CA LEU A 75 6.20 -3.26 -1.53
C LEU A 75 6.46 -3.97 -0.19
N LEU A 76 7.20 -5.09 -0.23
CA LEU A 76 7.62 -5.84 0.93
C LEU A 76 9.11 -5.59 1.19
N ILE A 77 9.45 -5.21 2.40
CA ILE A 77 10.82 -5.02 2.88
C ILE A 77 11.14 -6.11 3.91
N PRO A 78 12.03 -7.05 3.58
CA PRO A 78 12.38 -8.14 4.46
C PRO A 78 12.95 -7.69 5.81
N THR A 79 12.89 -8.56 6.81
CA THR A 79 13.37 -8.32 8.18
C THR A 79 14.77 -7.72 8.24
N ALA A 80 15.67 -8.17 7.37
CA ALA A 80 17.06 -7.70 7.31
C ALA A 80 17.19 -6.18 7.06
N TYR A 81 16.22 -5.59 6.39
CA TYR A 81 16.21 -4.16 6.04
C TYR A 81 15.22 -3.35 6.85
N LYS A 82 14.31 -4.00 7.60
CA LYS A 82 13.19 -3.34 8.30
C LYS A 82 13.65 -2.21 9.22
N SER A 83 14.67 -2.44 10.04
CA SER A 83 15.12 -1.47 11.05
C SER A 83 15.60 -0.14 10.46
N VAL A 84 16.16 -0.17 9.26
CA VAL A 84 16.63 1.02 8.53
C VAL A 84 15.45 1.72 7.85
N TYR A 85 14.69 0.98 7.05
CA TYR A 85 13.67 1.58 6.19
C TYR A 85 12.36 1.89 6.88
N ASP A 86 12.12 1.34 8.06
CA ASP A 86 10.98 1.74 8.90
C ASP A 86 11.10 3.21 9.39
N LYS A 87 12.31 3.71 9.51
CA LYS A 87 12.57 5.10 9.93
C LYS A 87 12.69 6.07 8.74
N THR A 88 13.14 5.59 7.58
CA THR A 88 13.44 6.44 6.43
C THR A 88 12.31 6.56 5.42
N LEU A 89 11.47 5.54 5.31
CA LEU A 89 10.31 5.57 4.41
C LEU A 89 9.06 6.03 5.19
N GLU A 90 8.70 7.29 5.02
CA GLU A 90 7.59 7.90 5.74
C GLU A 90 6.29 7.86 4.93
N VAL A 91 5.16 7.69 5.63
CA VAL A 91 3.84 7.78 5.00
C VAL A 91 3.60 9.19 4.52
N ASN A 92 3.01 9.33 3.35
CA ASN A 92 2.78 10.54 2.58
C ASN A 92 4.02 11.16 1.90
N SER A 93 5.22 10.69 2.17
CA SER A 93 6.43 11.12 1.46
C SER A 93 6.58 10.45 0.09
N THR A 94 7.33 11.09 -0.80
CA THR A 94 7.52 10.63 -2.18
C THR A 94 8.97 10.23 -2.43
N TYR A 95 9.14 9.15 -3.19
CA TYR A 95 10.43 8.52 -3.44
C TYR A 95 10.58 8.11 -4.89
N THR A 96 11.81 8.13 -5.38
CA THR A 96 12.19 7.37 -6.58
C THR A 96 12.78 6.04 -6.15
N LEU A 97 12.09 4.95 -6.47
CA LEU A 97 12.51 3.57 -6.19
C LEU A 97 13.20 2.95 -7.39
N THR A 98 14.33 2.24 -7.17
CA THR A 98 15.03 1.50 -8.23
C THR A 98 15.51 0.13 -7.74
N ASN A 99 15.75 -0.77 -8.70
CA ASN A 99 16.43 -2.08 -8.50
C ASN A 99 15.74 -2.99 -7.47
N PHE A 100 14.45 -2.96 -7.39
CA PHE A 100 13.66 -3.92 -6.61
C PHE A 100 13.34 -5.15 -7.46
N GLN A 101 13.05 -6.26 -6.79
CA GLN A 101 12.57 -7.48 -7.45
C GLN A 101 11.04 -7.40 -7.62
N VAL A 102 10.54 -7.95 -8.74
CA VAL A 102 9.11 -8.05 -9.02
C VAL A 102 8.69 -9.51 -8.92
N LEU A 103 7.70 -9.80 -8.09
CA LEU A 103 7.13 -11.14 -7.92
C LEU A 103 5.61 -11.11 -8.14
N LYS A 104 5.02 -12.26 -8.48
CA LYS A 104 3.56 -12.40 -8.52
C LYS A 104 2.95 -12.11 -7.15
N ASN A 105 1.82 -11.42 -7.14
CA ASN A 105 1.08 -11.13 -5.93
C ASN A 105 0.17 -12.32 -5.58
N ASP A 106 0.74 -13.31 -4.92
CA ASP A 106 0.14 -14.58 -4.53
C ASP A 106 -0.33 -14.62 -3.07
N VAL A 107 -0.37 -13.46 -2.41
CA VAL A 107 -0.87 -13.38 -1.03
C VAL A 107 -2.37 -13.68 -0.96
N LEU A 108 -2.79 -14.31 0.14
CA LEU A 108 -4.18 -14.71 0.36
C LEU A 108 -5.13 -13.50 0.40
N PHE A 109 -4.68 -12.39 1.00
CA PHE A 109 -5.43 -11.13 1.07
C PHE A 109 -4.56 -9.99 0.57
N LYS A 110 -4.96 -9.40 -0.54
CA LYS A 110 -4.22 -8.37 -1.26
C LYS A 110 -4.68 -6.99 -0.84
N VAL A 111 -3.75 -6.09 -0.59
CA VAL A 111 -4.03 -4.67 -0.33
C VAL A 111 -4.04 -3.84 -1.62
N SER A 112 -3.54 -4.39 -2.70
CA SER A 112 -3.53 -3.82 -4.05
C SER A 112 -4.03 -4.84 -5.06
N ASP A 113 -4.78 -4.38 -6.07
CA ASP A 113 -5.26 -5.22 -7.17
C ASP A 113 -4.17 -5.51 -8.21
N HIS A 114 -2.97 -5.00 -8.02
CA HIS A 114 -1.88 -5.23 -8.95
C HIS A 114 -1.48 -6.71 -8.99
N LYS A 115 -1.26 -7.24 -10.19
CA LYS A 115 -0.88 -8.64 -10.44
C LYS A 115 0.45 -9.01 -9.76
N TYR A 116 1.32 -8.03 -9.55
CA TYR A 116 2.64 -8.20 -8.97
C TYR A 116 2.76 -7.45 -7.65
N LYS A 117 3.76 -7.83 -6.86
CA LYS A 117 4.26 -7.13 -5.68
C LYS A 117 5.75 -6.89 -5.83
N LEU A 118 6.26 -5.88 -5.16
CA LEU A 118 7.67 -5.53 -5.15
C LEU A 118 8.33 -6.09 -3.90
N ILE A 119 9.57 -6.56 -4.06
CA ILE A 119 10.38 -7.03 -2.96
C ILE A 119 11.65 -6.20 -2.89
N TRP A 120 11.94 -5.65 -1.73
CA TRP A 120 13.17 -4.96 -1.44
C TRP A 120 14.35 -5.93 -1.41
N THR A 121 15.45 -5.57 -2.06
CA THR A 121 16.69 -6.37 -2.13
C THR A 121 17.88 -5.54 -1.64
N GLY A 122 19.07 -6.15 -1.55
CA GLY A 122 20.29 -5.41 -1.20
C GLY A 122 20.68 -4.31 -2.21
N GLY A 123 20.21 -4.41 -3.45
CA GLY A 123 20.45 -3.41 -4.51
C GLY A 123 19.34 -2.36 -4.63
N THR A 124 18.25 -2.49 -3.88
CA THR A 124 17.14 -1.54 -3.96
C THR A 124 17.52 -0.21 -3.34
N THR A 125 17.15 0.88 -4.01
CA THR A 125 17.34 2.23 -3.49
C THR A 125 16.02 3.00 -3.48
N ALA A 126 15.87 3.87 -2.50
CA ALA A 126 14.80 4.87 -2.42
C ALA A 126 15.45 6.24 -2.20
N VAL A 127 15.27 7.13 -3.15
CA VAL A 127 15.73 8.51 -3.05
C VAL A 127 14.52 9.39 -2.75
N ASP A 128 14.58 10.14 -1.66
CA ASP A 128 13.56 11.13 -1.31
C ASP A 128 13.51 12.21 -2.39
N VAL A 129 12.33 12.48 -2.92
CA VAL A 129 12.11 13.46 -3.99
C VAL A 129 10.76 14.12 -3.77
N ASN A 130 10.71 15.43 -3.75
CA ASN A 130 9.42 16.13 -3.67
C ASN A 130 8.69 16.07 -5.02
N LEU A 131 7.63 15.25 -5.09
CA LEU A 131 6.80 15.05 -6.29
C LEU A 131 5.37 15.49 -5.99
N ASN A 132 5.01 16.70 -6.42
CA ASN A 132 3.69 17.28 -6.18
C ASN A 132 2.59 16.69 -7.09
N ASP A 133 2.96 16.04 -8.18
CA ASP A 133 2.08 15.39 -9.15
C ASP A 133 1.48 14.07 -8.64
N ILE A 134 2.02 13.50 -7.57
CA ILE A 134 1.47 12.28 -6.95
C ILE A 134 0.50 12.67 -5.84
N PRO A 135 -0.81 12.38 -5.99
CA PRO A 135 -1.85 12.81 -5.06
C PRO A 135 -1.62 12.29 -3.63
N ASN A 136 -1.79 13.17 -2.64
CA ASN A 136 -1.66 12.83 -1.22
C ASN A 136 -2.90 12.09 -0.66
N THR A 137 -4.09 12.36 -1.20
CA THR A 137 -5.37 12.10 -0.53
C THR A 137 -6.25 11.01 -1.16
N HIS A 138 -5.83 10.32 -2.20
CA HIS A 138 -6.67 9.30 -2.83
C HIS A 138 -6.72 7.99 -2.02
N ILE A 139 -7.70 7.90 -1.11
CA ILE A 139 -8.16 6.62 -0.58
C ILE A 139 -9.21 6.09 -1.55
N LYS A 140 -8.99 4.90 -2.10
CA LYS A 140 -10.00 4.21 -2.92
C LYS A 140 -11.02 3.58 -1.99
N TYR A 141 -12.25 4.05 -2.04
CA TYR A 141 -13.37 3.47 -1.29
C TYR A 141 -14.14 2.49 -2.16
N LYS A 142 -14.58 1.40 -1.55
CA LYS A 142 -15.57 0.49 -2.14
C LYS A 142 -16.95 1.02 -1.78
N PRO A 143 -17.80 1.37 -2.76
CA PRO A 143 -19.19 1.78 -2.47
C PRO A 143 -19.94 0.69 -1.72
N PHE A 144 -20.66 1.06 -0.66
CA PHE A 144 -21.38 0.10 0.18
C PHE A 144 -22.42 -0.69 -0.62
N ALA A 145 -23.11 -0.04 -1.54
CA ALA A 145 -24.06 -0.69 -2.46
C ALA A 145 -23.41 -1.83 -3.27
N GLU A 146 -22.17 -1.64 -3.75
CA GLU A 146 -21.46 -2.71 -4.47
C GLU A 146 -21.14 -3.90 -3.57
N ILE A 147 -20.89 -3.65 -2.29
CA ILE A 147 -20.65 -4.71 -1.30
C ILE A 147 -21.93 -5.50 -1.08
N VAL A 148 -23.04 -4.82 -0.84
CA VAL A 148 -24.37 -5.44 -0.63
C VAL A 148 -24.81 -6.24 -1.85
N PHE A 149 -24.52 -5.77 -3.07
CA PHE A 149 -24.83 -6.49 -4.30
C PHE A 149 -23.81 -7.57 -4.68
N GLY A 150 -22.88 -7.93 -3.79
CA GLY A 150 -21.88 -8.98 -4.05
C GLY A 150 -20.82 -8.63 -5.09
N LYS A 151 -20.65 -7.36 -5.45
CA LYS A 151 -19.65 -6.90 -6.43
C LYS A 151 -18.27 -6.68 -5.80
N TRP A 152 -17.72 -7.71 -5.21
CA TRP A 152 -16.41 -7.66 -4.54
C TRP A 152 -15.64 -8.97 -4.76
N ARG A 153 -14.35 -8.91 -4.52
CA ARG A 153 -13.44 -10.06 -4.62
C ARG A 153 -13.02 -10.49 -3.21
N PRO A 154 -13.10 -11.80 -2.90
CA PRO A 154 -12.78 -12.32 -1.56
C PRO A 154 -11.29 -12.23 -1.19
N ASP A 155 -10.40 -12.10 -2.19
CA ASP A 155 -8.97 -12.00 -2.03
C ASP A 155 -8.46 -10.55 -1.95
N LEU A 156 -9.30 -9.55 -2.22
CA LEU A 156 -8.93 -8.14 -2.21
C LEU A 156 -9.50 -7.43 -0.98
N LEU A 157 -8.62 -6.78 -0.24
CA LEU A 157 -8.99 -5.89 0.86
C LEU A 157 -9.38 -4.51 0.31
N PHE A 158 -10.36 -3.87 0.94
CA PHE A 158 -10.86 -2.58 0.50
C PHE A 158 -11.14 -1.64 1.68
N ASN A 159 -11.32 -0.38 1.37
CA ASN A 159 -11.69 0.62 2.37
C ASN A 159 -13.15 0.96 2.24
N VAL A 160 -13.81 1.17 3.37
CA VAL A 160 -15.20 1.57 3.47
C VAL A 160 -15.30 2.80 4.34
N ILE A 161 -16.13 3.75 3.92
CA ILE A 161 -16.52 4.89 4.75
C ILE A 161 -18.04 4.85 4.97
N GLY A 162 -18.48 5.16 6.16
CA GLY A 162 -19.90 5.17 6.48
C GLY A 162 -20.20 5.81 7.83
N VAL A 163 -21.48 5.96 8.10
CA VAL A 163 -22.01 6.48 9.37
C VAL A 163 -22.41 5.30 10.25
N VAL A 164 -22.03 5.34 11.52
CA VAL A 164 -22.53 4.38 12.51
C VAL A 164 -23.93 4.81 12.91
N GLN A 165 -24.93 3.99 12.58
CA GLN A 165 -26.31 4.24 12.97
C GLN A 165 -26.64 3.62 14.31
N ASP A 166 -26.22 2.37 14.52
CA ASP A 166 -26.48 1.63 15.75
C ASP A 166 -25.31 0.71 16.09
N MET A 167 -25.15 0.39 17.36
CA MET A 167 -24.20 -0.58 17.87
C MET A 167 -24.97 -1.77 18.41
N GLY A 168 -25.04 -2.84 17.63
CA GLY A 168 -25.61 -4.10 18.08
C GLY A 168 -24.85 -4.70 19.27
N TYR A 169 -25.50 -5.60 19.96
CA TYR A 169 -24.91 -6.30 21.12
C TYR A 169 -23.74 -7.18 20.67
N CYS A 170 -22.52 -6.84 21.06
CA CYS A 170 -21.36 -7.66 20.78
C CYS A 170 -21.26 -8.75 21.86
N GLN A 171 -21.47 -10.02 21.50
CA GLN A 171 -21.14 -11.12 22.40
C GLN A 171 -19.62 -11.17 22.64
N LEU A 172 -19.24 -10.99 23.88
CA LEU A 172 -17.87 -10.84 24.34
C LEU A 172 -17.18 -12.21 24.54
N ASN A 173 -17.23 -13.08 23.52
CA ASN A 173 -16.52 -14.35 23.56
C ASN A 173 -15.11 -14.17 23.01
N GLU A 174 -14.14 -14.27 23.94
CA GLU A 174 -12.69 -14.40 23.78
C GLU A 174 -11.84 -13.14 23.47
N GLY A 175 -11.30 -12.62 24.52
CA GLY A 175 -10.00 -11.98 24.85
C GLY A 175 -9.46 -10.86 23.95
N LYS A 176 -9.37 -10.96 22.65
CA LYS A 176 -8.67 -9.99 21.79
C LYS A 176 -9.58 -9.15 20.87
N LYS A 177 -10.72 -9.64 20.46
CA LYS A 177 -11.71 -8.88 19.68
C LYS A 177 -12.38 -7.76 20.50
N LEU A 178 -12.42 -7.94 21.82
CA LEU A 178 -13.04 -7.06 22.80
C LEU A 178 -12.44 -5.67 22.88
N GLN A 179 -11.12 -5.58 22.78
CA GLN A 179 -10.40 -4.38 23.13
C GLN A 179 -10.71 -3.18 22.20
N TYR A 180 -11.02 -3.44 20.93
CA TYR A 180 -11.33 -2.38 19.97
C TYR A 180 -12.80 -1.98 20.00
N ALA A 181 -13.70 -2.95 20.13
CA ALA A 181 -15.11 -2.66 20.36
C ALA A 181 -15.27 -1.84 21.64
N ALA A 182 -14.61 -2.24 22.73
CA ALA A 182 -14.60 -1.49 23.99
C ALA A 182 -14.06 -0.06 23.81
N LYS A 183 -12.94 0.10 23.09
CA LYS A 183 -12.39 1.44 22.81
C LYS A 183 -13.32 2.30 21.96
N PHE A 184 -14.01 1.72 20.99
CA PHE A 184 -14.99 2.45 20.20
C PHE A 184 -16.21 2.83 21.03
N VAL A 185 -16.74 1.93 21.85
CA VAL A 185 -17.83 2.19 22.80
C VAL A 185 -17.42 3.30 23.77
N GLN A 186 -16.21 3.20 24.36
CA GLN A 186 -15.65 4.23 25.23
C GLN A 186 -15.56 5.57 24.52
N TYR A 187 -14.97 5.62 23.32
CA TYR A 187 -14.89 6.84 22.53
C TYR A 187 -16.27 7.45 22.27
N ASN A 188 -17.26 6.63 21.91
CA ASN A 188 -18.61 7.12 21.64
C ASN A 188 -19.32 7.60 22.93
N SER A 189 -19.05 7.00 24.08
CA SER A 189 -19.56 7.42 25.37
C SER A 189 -18.92 8.72 25.88
N ASP A 190 -17.63 8.90 25.65
CA ASP A 190 -16.85 10.07 26.07
C ASP A 190 -17.08 11.30 25.15
N ARG A 191 -17.71 11.09 24.02
CA ARG A 191 -17.94 12.11 23.00
C ARG A 191 -18.95 13.15 23.49
N LYS A 192 -18.54 14.42 23.51
CA LYS A 192 -19.39 15.56 23.89
C LYS A 192 -20.21 16.12 22.73
N GLU A 193 -19.87 15.77 21.51
CA GLU A 193 -20.53 16.29 20.32
C GLU A 193 -21.74 15.41 19.94
N ALA A 194 -22.92 16.02 19.85
CA ALA A 194 -24.11 15.38 19.29
C ALA A 194 -24.02 15.39 17.76
N GLY A 195 -23.83 14.26 17.14
CA GLY A 195 -23.81 14.14 15.68
C GLY A 195 -23.43 12.72 15.23
N PRO A 196 -23.59 12.41 13.95
CA PRO A 196 -23.27 11.08 13.45
C PRO A 196 -21.78 10.76 13.59
N VAL A 197 -21.46 9.52 13.93
CA VAL A 197 -20.07 9.03 13.96
C VAL A 197 -19.73 8.50 12.59
N ILE A 198 -18.84 9.21 11.89
CA ILE A 198 -18.30 8.74 10.61
C ILE A 198 -17.09 7.85 10.88
N VAL A 199 -17.09 6.64 10.32
CA VAL A 199 -15.98 5.70 10.43
C VAL A 199 -15.38 5.42 9.07
N LEU A 200 -14.05 5.40 9.03
CA LEU A 200 -13.26 4.91 7.92
C LEU A 200 -12.67 3.55 8.32
N LEU A 201 -13.11 2.51 7.65
CA LEU A 201 -12.58 1.16 7.80
C LEU A 201 -11.59 0.90 6.67
N LYS A 202 -10.32 0.66 7.00
CA LYS A 202 -9.26 0.37 6.02
C LYS A 202 -8.92 -1.11 5.98
N TYR A 203 -8.66 -1.60 4.78
CA TYR A 203 -8.24 -2.98 4.53
C TYR A 203 -9.18 -4.03 5.11
N CYS A 204 -10.46 -3.83 4.87
CA CYS A 204 -11.52 -4.73 5.33
C CYS A 204 -11.63 -5.94 4.42
N LYS A 205 -11.91 -7.07 5.05
CA LYS A 205 -12.35 -8.29 4.39
C LYS A 205 -13.84 -8.49 4.67
N ILE A 206 -14.61 -8.88 3.66
CA ILE A 206 -15.97 -9.35 3.85
C ILE A 206 -15.94 -10.85 4.22
N LYS A 207 -16.74 -11.21 5.19
CA LYS A 207 -17.09 -12.59 5.48
C LYS A 207 -18.58 -12.78 5.19
N GLU A 208 -18.90 -13.80 4.41
CA GLU A 208 -20.26 -14.26 4.27
C GLU A 208 -20.57 -15.20 5.45
N GLU A 209 -21.47 -14.79 6.33
CA GLU A 209 -22.00 -15.63 7.37
C GLU A 209 -23.46 -16.00 7.03
N GLY A 210 -23.64 -17.19 6.42
CA GLY A 210 -24.95 -17.85 6.27
C GLY A 210 -25.99 -17.13 5.41
N PHE A 211 -27.21 -17.68 5.38
CA PHE A 211 -28.34 -17.25 4.54
C PHE A 211 -28.97 -15.89 4.92
N ASN A 212 -28.63 -15.31 6.03
CA ASN A 212 -29.06 -13.97 6.43
C ASN A 212 -27.89 -13.01 6.28
N SER A 213 -27.92 -12.22 5.25
CA SER A 213 -26.96 -11.28 4.73
C SER A 213 -26.47 -10.18 5.72
N LEU A 214 -25.94 -10.59 6.85
CA LEU A 214 -25.13 -9.74 7.72
C LEU A 214 -23.69 -9.82 7.22
N LEU A 215 -23.26 -8.76 6.55
CA LEU A 215 -21.86 -8.62 6.12
C LEU A 215 -21.00 -8.37 7.36
N ASP A 216 -20.23 -9.38 7.76
CA ASP A 216 -19.21 -9.20 8.80
C ASP A 216 -17.95 -8.60 8.19
N PHE A 217 -17.60 -7.38 8.60
CA PHE A 217 -16.37 -6.72 8.21
C PHE A 217 -15.26 -7.04 9.21
N SER A 218 -14.32 -7.89 8.82
CA SER A 218 -13.07 -7.99 9.57
C SER A 218 -11.99 -7.13 8.91
N CYS A 219 -11.58 -6.06 9.57
CA CYS A 219 -10.47 -5.23 9.12
C CYS A 219 -9.14 -5.83 9.54
N PHE A 220 -8.22 -5.99 8.61
CA PHE A 220 -6.89 -6.54 8.89
C PHE A 220 -5.97 -5.54 9.58
N PHE A 221 -6.19 -4.24 9.34
CA PHE A 221 -5.35 -3.17 9.87
C PHE A 221 -6.19 -2.07 10.49
N ASN A 222 -5.98 -1.82 11.78
CA ASN A 222 -6.64 -0.75 12.51
C ASN A 222 -5.86 0.55 12.37
N TYR A 223 -6.43 1.52 11.66
CA TYR A 223 -5.90 2.87 11.60
C TYR A 223 -6.88 3.96 12.07
N LEU A 224 -7.92 3.63 12.79
CA LEU A 224 -8.78 4.66 13.39
C LEU A 224 -8.23 5.24 14.68
N PHE A 225 -7.25 4.59 15.31
CA PHE A 225 -6.54 5.11 16.46
C PHE A 225 -5.05 4.82 16.31
N ARG A 226 -4.23 5.87 16.27
CA ARG A 226 -2.77 5.84 16.28
C ARG A 226 -2.26 4.80 17.28
N GLY A 227 -1.79 3.67 16.82
CA GLY A 227 -1.13 2.70 17.69
C GLY A 227 -1.50 1.25 17.39
N GLN A 228 -0.63 0.59 16.66
CA GLN A 228 -0.35 -0.85 16.64
C GLN A 228 -1.49 -1.83 16.35
N ASN A 229 -1.34 -2.50 15.20
CA ASN A 229 -1.84 -3.84 14.84
C ASN A 229 -2.99 -4.39 15.67
N ARG A 230 -4.21 -4.45 15.12
CA ARG A 230 -5.15 -5.57 15.37
C ARG A 230 -6.55 -5.36 14.77
N LYS A 231 -7.27 -6.49 14.61
CA LYS A 231 -8.57 -6.73 13.97
C LYS A 231 -9.72 -5.82 14.45
N CYS A 232 -10.56 -5.38 13.51
CA CYS A 232 -11.72 -4.51 13.78
C CYS A 232 -12.88 -5.22 14.52
N PRO A 233 -13.69 -4.47 15.28
CA PRO A 233 -14.98 -4.94 15.76
C PRO A 233 -15.99 -5.07 14.60
N ILE A 234 -16.93 -5.99 14.75
CA ILE A 234 -18.08 -6.16 13.88
C ILE A 234 -18.97 -4.93 14.03
N LEU A 235 -19.14 -4.14 12.96
CA LEU A 235 -20.09 -3.05 12.91
C LEU A 235 -21.31 -3.52 12.10
N HIS A 236 -22.47 -3.63 12.76
CA HIS A 236 -23.75 -3.83 12.09
C HIS A 236 -24.34 -2.45 11.75
N GLY A 237 -24.82 -2.28 10.52
CA GLY A 237 -25.56 -1.08 10.13
C GLY A 237 -24.68 0.12 9.79
N VAL A 238 -24.02 0.08 8.65
CA VAL A 238 -23.39 1.26 8.02
C VAL A 238 -24.22 1.63 6.79
N GLU A 239 -24.88 2.78 6.79
CA GLU A 239 -25.58 3.27 5.60
C GLU A 239 -24.66 4.04 4.66
N PRO A 240 -24.91 3.95 3.33
CA PRO A 240 -24.16 4.72 2.34
C PRO A 240 -24.53 6.19 2.40
N TYR A 241 -23.54 7.04 2.25
CA TYR A 241 -23.70 8.47 1.95
C TYR A 241 -23.85 8.68 0.46
#